data_6dad94f282543eff12bb17c00d5edbfa
#
_entry.id   6dad94f282543eff12bb17c00d5edbfa
#
_cell.length_a   1.000
_cell.length_b   1.000
_cell.length_c   1.000
_cell.angle_alpha   90.00
_cell.angle_beta   90.00
_cell.angle_gamma   90.00
#
_symmetry.space_group_name_H-M   'P 1'
#
loop_
_entity.id
_entity.type
_entity.pdbx_description
1 polymer ?
#
loop_
_entity_poly.entity_id
_entity_poly.type
_entity_poly.pdbx_seq_one_letter_code
_entity_poly.pdbx_strand_id
1 'polypeptide(L)'
;PAGLVRQFGIEVHLDETDALQDADRVLLYLTGRERVEHLDTIGFLPGALADHLTSFGGALDPSHGQMTVLSWIDAGATASYGTTSEPCSHLQKFPDPQALLLFYVQGATALEAYWKSVRWPQQGLFVGEPLAAPFSRATGG
;
A
#
# COMPACT_ATOMS: atom_id res chain seq x y z
N PRO A 1 -12.08 7.48 -12.78
CA PRO A 1 -11.22 6.42 -12.21
C PRO A 1 -11.99 5.14 -11.88
N ALA A 2 -13.19 5.23 -11.26
CA ALA A 2 -13.96 4.04 -10.86
C ALA A 2 -14.33 3.10 -12.02
N GLY A 3 -14.56 3.65 -13.22
CA GLY A 3 -14.87 2.85 -14.40
C GLY A 3 -13.70 2.02 -14.92
N LEU A 4 -12.49 2.53 -14.81
CA LEU A 4 -11.28 1.85 -15.26
C LEU A 4 -10.91 0.67 -14.37
N VAL A 5 -11.21 0.78 -13.08
CA VAL A 5 -10.90 -0.24 -12.09
C VAL A 5 -11.86 -1.42 -12.17
N ARG A 6 -13.13 -1.17 -12.49
CA ARG A 6 -14.16 -2.21 -12.67
C ARG A 6 -13.86 -3.20 -13.80
N GLN A 7 -13.23 -2.76 -14.87
CA GLN A 7 -12.85 -3.66 -15.98
C GLN A 7 -11.80 -4.71 -15.58
N PHE A 8 -11.08 -4.49 -14.46
CA PHE A 8 -10.15 -5.47 -13.87
C PHE A 8 -10.79 -6.31 -12.76
N GLY A 9 -12.12 -6.18 -12.55
CA GLY A 9 -12.82 -6.91 -11.50
C GLY A 9 -12.52 -6.42 -10.08
N ILE A 10 -12.06 -5.18 -9.94
CA ILE A 10 -11.72 -4.57 -8.65
C ILE A 10 -12.86 -3.67 -8.19
N GLU A 11 -13.33 -3.87 -6.98
CA GLU A 11 -14.24 -2.97 -6.28
C GLU A 11 -13.45 -2.03 -5.37
N VAL A 12 -13.82 -0.76 -5.37
CA VAL A 12 -13.24 0.26 -4.51
C VAL A 12 -14.25 0.66 -3.46
N HIS A 13 -13.90 0.46 -2.21
CA HIS A 13 -14.68 0.87 -1.05
C HIS A 13 -14.00 2.06 -0.38
N LEU A 14 -14.78 3.08 -0.07
CA LEU A 14 -14.37 4.17 0.81
C LEU A 14 -15.05 3.91 2.15
N ASP A 15 -14.26 3.57 3.15
CA ASP A 15 -14.73 3.26 4.48
C ASP A 15 -14.32 4.39 5.43
N GLU A 16 -15.28 4.91 6.19
CA GLU A 16 -15.06 5.98 7.18
C GLU A 16 -14.73 5.42 8.58
N THR A 17 -14.56 4.11 8.71
CA THR A 17 -14.19 3.48 9.97
C THR A 17 -12.72 3.70 10.32
N ASP A 18 -12.39 3.53 11.59
CA ASP A 18 -11.00 3.66 12.06
C ASP A 18 -10.11 2.52 11.56
N ALA A 19 -10.69 1.32 11.41
CA ALA A 19 -9.99 0.15 10.87
C ALA A 19 -10.98 -0.80 10.21
N LEU A 20 -10.60 -1.37 9.07
CA LEU A 20 -11.33 -2.42 8.40
C LEU A 20 -11.25 -3.71 9.23
N GLN A 21 -12.35 -4.47 9.30
CA GLN A 21 -12.43 -5.76 9.98
C GLN A 21 -13.09 -6.80 9.08
N ASP A 22 -12.73 -8.05 9.28
CA ASP A 22 -13.38 -9.21 8.66
C ASP A 22 -13.51 -9.08 7.13
N ALA A 23 -12.49 -8.51 6.49
CA ALA A 23 -12.45 -8.34 5.05
C ALA A 23 -11.56 -9.40 4.42
N ASP A 24 -12.02 -9.94 3.30
CA ASP A 24 -11.32 -10.95 2.52
C ASP A 24 -11.01 -10.44 1.11
N ARG A 25 -10.04 -11.06 0.44
CA ARG A 25 -9.64 -10.74 -0.93
C ARG A 25 -9.24 -9.28 -1.14
N VAL A 26 -8.53 -8.72 -0.16
CA VAL A 26 -8.06 -7.34 -0.21
C VAL A 26 -6.81 -7.24 -1.07
N LEU A 27 -6.86 -6.41 -2.11
CA LEU A 27 -5.73 -6.14 -3.01
C LEU A 27 -5.00 -4.85 -2.63
N LEU A 28 -5.73 -3.86 -2.14
CA LEU A 28 -5.17 -2.57 -1.77
C LEU A 28 -5.84 -2.09 -0.47
N TYR A 29 -5.04 -1.83 0.56
CA TYR A 29 -5.51 -1.27 1.81
C TYR A 29 -4.72 -0.01 2.15
N LEU A 30 -5.33 1.14 1.98
CA LEU A 30 -4.70 2.44 2.22
C LEU A 30 -5.50 3.20 3.27
N THR A 31 -4.83 3.70 4.29
CA THR A 31 -5.47 4.41 5.40
C THR A 31 -4.68 5.63 5.84
N GLY A 32 -5.40 6.63 6.35
CA GLY A 32 -4.81 7.83 6.95
C GLY A 32 -4.42 7.66 8.43
N ARG A 33 -4.61 6.49 9.00
CA ARG A 33 -4.32 6.24 10.42
C ARG A 33 -2.85 5.95 10.63
N GLU A 34 -2.32 6.37 11.76
CA GLU A 34 -0.93 6.07 12.16
C GLU A 34 -0.76 4.65 12.70
N ARG A 35 -1.84 4.05 13.16
CA ARG A 35 -1.91 2.66 13.65
C ARG A 35 -3.18 2.02 13.14
N VAL A 36 -3.08 0.79 12.71
CA VAL A 36 -4.20 0.02 12.16
C VAL A 36 -4.43 -1.22 13.01
N GLU A 37 -5.64 -1.37 13.48
CA GLU A 37 -6.08 -2.53 14.27
C GLU A 37 -6.74 -3.58 13.38
N HIS A 38 -6.99 -4.76 13.92
CA HIS A 38 -7.71 -5.86 13.27
C HIS A 38 -7.05 -6.44 12.01
N LEU A 39 -5.75 -6.27 11.85
CA LEU A 39 -5.02 -6.79 10.68
C LEU A 39 -5.08 -8.32 10.58
N ASP A 40 -5.24 -9.00 11.71
CA ASP A 40 -5.43 -10.46 11.78
C ASP A 40 -6.75 -10.94 11.18
N THR A 41 -7.71 -10.05 10.96
CA THR A 41 -9.01 -10.33 10.33
C THR A 41 -9.03 -10.01 8.83
N ILE A 42 -7.93 -9.55 8.26
CA ILE A 42 -7.84 -9.15 6.86
C ILE A 42 -7.17 -10.23 6.02
N GLY A 43 -7.88 -10.73 5.02
CA GLY A 43 -7.35 -11.65 4.02
C GLY A 43 -6.79 -10.89 2.82
N PHE A 44 -5.47 -10.81 2.71
CA PHE A 44 -4.79 -10.19 1.57
C PHE A 44 -4.64 -11.15 0.41
N LEU A 45 -4.89 -10.66 -0.81
CA LEU A 45 -4.58 -11.41 -2.03
C LEU A 45 -3.07 -11.43 -2.29
N PRO A 46 -2.54 -12.45 -2.98
CA PRO A 46 -1.19 -12.40 -3.52
C PRO A 46 -0.99 -11.16 -4.39
N GLY A 47 0.06 -10.39 -4.13
CA GLY A 47 0.29 -9.11 -4.78
C GLY A 47 -0.36 -7.91 -4.10
N ALA A 48 -0.99 -8.09 -2.94
CA ALA A 48 -1.63 -7.00 -2.22
C ALA A 48 -0.64 -5.95 -1.72
N LEU A 49 -1.04 -4.68 -1.84
CA LEU A 49 -0.29 -3.54 -1.33
C LEU A 49 -1.05 -2.90 -0.19
N ALA A 50 -0.34 -2.46 0.85
CA ALA A 50 -0.98 -1.86 2.02
C ALA A 50 -0.11 -0.77 2.64
N ASP A 51 -0.72 0.37 2.98
CA ASP A 51 -0.02 1.53 3.52
C ASP A 51 -0.83 2.28 4.57
N HIS A 52 -0.12 2.95 5.46
CA HIS A 52 -0.69 3.87 6.43
C HIS A 52 0.13 5.17 6.50
N LEU A 53 -0.54 6.26 6.84
CA LEU A 53 0.07 7.57 6.88
C LEU A 53 0.63 7.86 8.28
N THR A 54 1.93 7.61 8.47
CA THR A 54 2.66 8.03 9.67
C THR A 54 4.10 8.40 9.32
N SER A 55 4.70 9.27 10.13
CA SER A 55 6.04 9.83 9.85
C SER A 55 7.15 8.80 9.80
N PHE A 56 7.03 7.76 10.62
CA PHE A 56 8.07 6.74 10.79
C PHE A 56 7.59 5.33 10.44
N GLY A 57 6.54 5.20 9.62
CA GLY A 57 6.09 3.88 9.16
C GLY A 57 7.17 3.08 8.44
N GLY A 58 8.07 3.74 7.74
CA GLY A 58 9.23 3.14 7.09
C GLY A 58 10.46 2.98 7.98
N ALA A 59 10.46 3.56 9.19
CA ALA A 59 11.50 3.31 10.17
C ALA A 59 11.28 1.93 10.79
N LEU A 60 12.18 1.00 10.55
CA LEU A 60 12.02 -0.38 11.01
C LEU A 60 12.31 -0.55 12.50
N ASP A 61 12.78 0.50 13.16
CA ASP A 61 13.00 0.55 14.59
C ASP A 61 11.69 0.94 15.31
N PRO A 62 11.17 0.08 16.20
CA PRO A 62 9.94 0.35 16.96
C PRO A 62 10.07 1.45 18.02
N SER A 63 11.27 2.01 18.23
CA SER A 63 11.53 3.05 19.25
C SER A 63 10.67 4.30 19.08
N HIS A 64 10.16 4.57 17.91
CA HIS A 64 9.27 5.70 17.64
C HIS A 64 7.81 5.48 18.12
N GLY A 65 7.46 4.28 18.59
CA GLY A 65 6.13 3.96 19.08
C GLY A 65 5.02 3.94 18.02
N GLN A 66 5.36 4.15 16.76
CA GLN A 66 4.43 4.10 15.64
C GLN A 66 4.41 2.71 15.00
N MET A 67 3.30 2.36 14.37
CA MET A 67 3.21 1.14 13.57
C MET A 67 4.16 1.23 12.37
N THR A 68 4.90 0.17 12.11
CA THR A 68 5.81 0.10 10.95
C THR A 68 5.18 -0.68 9.80
N VAL A 69 5.74 -0.51 8.60
CA VAL A 69 5.34 -1.27 7.39
C VAL A 69 5.48 -2.78 7.56
N LEU A 70 6.29 -3.25 8.50
CA LEU A 70 6.44 -4.68 8.79
C LEU A 70 5.13 -5.31 9.27
N SER A 71 4.28 -4.57 9.96
CA SER A 71 2.96 -5.05 10.39
C SER A 71 2.08 -5.44 9.21
N TRP A 72 2.19 -4.74 8.07
CA TRP A 72 1.48 -5.08 6.85
C TRP A 72 2.00 -6.39 6.25
N ILE A 73 3.31 -6.56 6.22
CA ILE A 73 3.94 -7.79 5.71
C ILE A 73 3.58 -8.99 6.60
N ASP A 74 3.64 -8.82 7.91
CA ASP A 74 3.22 -9.86 8.88
C ASP A 74 1.74 -10.24 8.72
N ALA A 75 0.89 -9.28 8.35
CA ALA A 75 -0.54 -9.52 8.08
C ALA A 75 -0.81 -10.18 6.71
N GLY A 76 0.19 -10.33 5.85
CA GLY A 76 0.09 -11.00 4.56
C GLY A 76 0.09 -10.09 3.33
N ALA A 77 0.29 -8.78 3.48
CA ALA A 77 0.51 -7.90 2.34
C ALA A 77 1.83 -8.25 1.63
N THR A 78 1.84 -8.11 0.31
CA THR A 78 3.02 -8.41 -0.51
C THR A 78 4.06 -7.30 -0.44
N ALA A 79 3.63 -6.06 -0.33
CA ALA A 79 4.50 -4.91 -0.21
C ALA A 79 3.82 -3.75 0.51
N SER A 80 4.65 -2.87 1.07
CA SER A 80 4.26 -1.63 1.72
C SER A 80 5.32 -0.56 1.51
N TYR A 81 4.93 0.70 1.68
CA TYR A 81 5.82 1.84 1.63
C TYR A 81 5.57 2.74 2.84
N GLY A 82 6.62 3.14 3.53
CA GLY A 82 6.52 4.03 4.69
C GLY A 82 7.55 5.14 4.66
N THR A 83 7.21 6.30 5.23
CA THR A 83 8.14 7.42 5.36
C THR A 83 9.08 7.21 6.53
N THR A 84 10.25 7.86 6.46
CA THR A 84 11.34 7.69 7.45
C THR A 84 11.74 9.00 8.13
N SER A 85 11.00 10.08 7.90
CA SER A 85 11.36 11.40 8.40
C SER A 85 10.17 12.31 8.66
N GLU A 86 10.32 13.21 9.59
CA GLU A 86 9.42 14.35 9.85
C GLU A 86 9.71 15.52 8.89
N PRO A 87 8.75 16.43 8.66
CA PRO A 87 7.34 16.38 9.08
C PRO A 87 6.47 15.50 8.18
N CYS A 88 5.42 14.91 8.74
CA CYS A 88 4.46 14.08 7.99
C CYS A 88 3.34 14.87 7.30
N SER A 89 3.31 16.17 7.46
CA SER A 89 2.28 17.06 6.89
C SER A 89 2.32 17.22 5.37
N HIS A 90 3.33 16.66 4.70
CA HIS A 90 3.50 16.73 3.25
C HIS A 90 3.00 15.46 2.57
N LEU A 91 1.85 15.53 1.91
CA LEU A 91 1.26 14.41 1.18
C LEU A 91 2.18 13.87 0.07
N GLN A 92 3.12 14.69 -0.41
CA GLN A 92 4.10 14.31 -1.44
C GLN A 92 5.05 13.18 -1.00
N LYS A 93 5.15 12.90 0.29
CA LYS A 93 5.94 11.81 0.86
C LYS A 93 5.26 10.45 0.78
N PHE A 94 3.93 10.45 0.61
CA PHE A 94 3.11 9.26 0.64
C PHE A 94 2.66 8.86 -0.77
N PRO A 95 2.40 7.57 -1.01
CA PRO A 95 1.82 7.14 -2.25
C PRO A 95 0.46 7.81 -2.50
N ASP A 96 0.28 8.38 -3.69
CA ASP A 96 -1.04 8.79 -4.14
C ASP A 96 -1.87 7.54 -4.45
N PRO A 97 -3.03 7.33 -3.77
CA PRO A 97 -3.81 6.11 -3.91
C PRO A 97 -4.29 5.84 -5.34
N GLN A 98 -4.68 6.89 -6.06
CA GLN A 98 -5.18 6.75 -7.41
C GLN A 98 -4.05 6.42 -8.39
N ALA A 99 -2.91 7.08 -8.26
CA ALA A 99 -1.74 6.80 -9.07
C ALA A 99 -1.20 5.39 -8.80
N LEU A 100 -1.09 4.99 -7.54
CA LEU A 100 -0.63 3.66 -7.14
C LEU A 100 -1.49 2.57 -7.79
N LEU A 101 -2.81 2.66 -7.62
CA LEU A 101 -3.75 1.71 -8.20
C LEU A 101 -3.68 1.69 -9.72
N LEU A 102 -3.66 2.86 -10.35
CA LEU A 102 -3.63 2.98 -11.81
C LEU A 102 -2.39 2.31 -12.41
N PHE A 103 -1.20 2.62 -11.91
CA PHE A 103 0.04 2.02 -12.42
C PHE A 103 0.08 0.51 -12.17
N TYR A 104 -0.40 0.06 -11.01
CA TYR A 104 -0.40 -1.34 -10.66
C TYR A 104 -1.32 -2.17 -11.57
N VAL A 105 -2.56 -1.72 -11.80
CA VAL A 105 -3.48 -2.44 -12.70
C VAL A 105 -3.07 -2.36 -14.18
N GLN A 106 -2.25 -1.41 -14.54
CA GLN A 106 -1.64 -1.32 -15.88
C GLN A 106 -0.46 -2.27 -16.08
N GLY A 107 -0.07 -3.03 -15.06
CA GLY A 107 0.94 -4.04 -15.14
C GLY A 107 2.32 -3.65 -14.62
N ALA A 108 2.45 -2.48 -13.96
CA ALA A 108 3.66 -2.11 -13.27
C ALA A 108 3.98 -3.09 -12.13
N THR A 109 5.25 -3.26 -11.81
CA THR A 109 5.65 -3.98 -10.61
C THR A 109 5.28 -3.19 -9.35
N ALA A 110 5.23 -3.85 -8.19
CA ALA A 110 4.96 -3.18 -6.92
C ALA A 110 5.93 -2.01 -6.69
N LEU A 111 7.22 -2.23 -6.89
CA LEU A 111 8.22 -1.17 -6.74
C LEU A 111 7.99 0.00 -7.71
N GLU A 112 7.73 -0.28 -8.98
CA GLU A 112 7.46 0.76 -9.97
C GLU A 112 6.18 1.54 -9.67
N ALA A 113 5.12 0.86 -9.24
CA ALA A 113 3.85 1.49 -8.89
C ALA A 113 4.03 2.44 -7.70
N TYR A 114 4.72 2.01 -6.66
CA TYR A 114 5.05 2.87 -5.52
C TYR A 114 5.94 4.05 -5.94
N TRP A 115 7.01 3.80 -6.65
CA TRP A 115 7.93 4.84 -7.09
C TRP A 115 7.24 5.94 -7.90
N LYS A 116 6.35 5.55 -8.81
CA LYS A 116 5.59 6.49 -9.65
C LYS A 116 4.46 7.21 -8.89
N SER A 117 4.00 6.66 -7.77
CA SER A 117 2.91 7.23 -6.99
C SER A 117 3.37 8.19 -5.88
N VAL A 118 4.67 8.22 -5.57
CA VAL A 118 5.27 9.09 -4.54
C VAL A 118 6.04 10.22 -5.21
N ARG A 119 5.71 11.47 -4.86
CA ARG A 119 6.41 12.64 -5.45
C ARG A 119 7.80 12.85 -4.85
N TRP A 120 7.99 12.52 -3.55
CA TRP A 120 9.25 12.66 -2.83
C TRP A 120 9.74 11.29 -2.33
N PRO A 121 10.19 10.40 -3.22
CA PRO A 121 10.49 9.03 -2.87
C PRO A 121 11.73 8.85 -1.99
N GLN A 122 12.64 9.84 -1.93
CA GLN A 122 13.86 9.75 -1.11
C GLN A 122 13.60 9.77 0.41
N GLN A 123 12.37 10.05 0.82
CA GLN A 123 11.99 10.13 2.24
C GLN A 123 11.20 8.92 2.71
N GLY A 124 11.25 7.83 1.99
CA GLY A 124 10.51 6.62 2.31
C GLY A 124 11.30 5.36 1.99
N LEU A 125 10.76 4.25 2.50
CA LEU A 125 11.30 2.91 2.33
C LEU A 125 10.22 1.99 1.78
N PHE A 126 10.55 1.30 0.69
CA PHE A 126 9.76 0.18 0.18
C PHE A 126 10.17 -1.11 0.89
N VAL A 127 9.21 -1.90 1.34
CA VAL A 127 9.42 -3.22 1.94
C VAL A 127 8.48 -4.23 1.29
N GLY A 128 9.00 -5.37 0.88
CA GLY A 128 8.22 -6.47 0.30
C GLY A 128 8.82 -7.00 -0.99
N GLU A 129 7.97 -7.59 -1.83
CA GLU A 129 8.38 -8.17 -3.12
C GLU A 129 8.34 -7.10 -4.24
N PRO A 130 9.50 -6.60 -4.68
CA PRO A 130 9.56 -5.48 -5.62
C PRO A 130 9.06 -5.83 -7.01
N LEU A 131 9.15 -7.09 -7.42
CA LEU A 131 8.78 -7.56 -8.76
C LEU A 131 7.35 -8.09 -8.85
N ALA A 132 6.57 -8.07 -7.77
CA ALA A 132 5.17 -8.46 -7.80
C ALA A 132 4.41 -7.62 -8.84
N ALA A 133 3.78 -8.27 -9.80
CA ALA A 133 3.06 -7.64 -10.90
C ALA A 133 1.86 -8.50 -11.33
N PRO A 134 0.83 -8.60 -10.48
CA PRO A 134 -0.30 -9.52 -10.70
C PRO A 134 -1.13 -9.18 -11.95
N PHE A 135 -1.01 -7.95 -12.44
CA PHE A 135 -1.68 -7.49 -13.66
C PHE A 135 -0.77 -7.39 -14.88
N SER A 136 0.50 -7.82 -14.77
CA SER A 136 1.38 -7.86 -15.94
C SER A 136 0.79 -8.84 -16.95
N ARG A 137 0.71 -8.41 -18.21
CA ARG A 137 0.41 -9.34 -19.30
C ARG A 137 1.60 -10.29 -19.40
N ALA A 138 1.34 -11.60 -19.26
CA ALA A 138 2.33 -12.56 -19.66
C ALA A 138 2.71 -12.19 -21.11
N THR A 139 3.96 -11.83 -21.33
CA THR A 139 4.51 -11.74 -22.69
C THR A 139 4.43 -13.16 -23.22
N GLY A 140 3.40 -13.42 -24.03
CA GLY A 140 3.22 -14.69 -24.70
C GLY A 140 4.51 -14.98 -25.46
N GLY A 141 5.15 -16.04 -25.03
CA GLY A 141 6.26 -16.59 -25.78
C GLY A 141 5.84 -17.05 -27.16
#